data_b4c9dcc6e497eaeab62ee2cb904be038
#
_entry.id   b4c9dcc6e497eaeab62ee2cb904be038
#
_cell.length_a   1.000
_cell.length_b   1.000
_cell.length_c   1.000
_cell.angle_alpha   90.00
_cell.angle_beta   90.00
_cell.angle_gamma   90.00
#
_symmetry.space_group_name_H-M   'P 1'
#
loop_
_entity.id
_entity.type
_entity.pdbx_description
1 polymer ?
#
loop_
_entity_poly.entity_id
_entity_poly.type
_entity_poly.pdbx_seq_one_letter_code
_entity_poly.pdbx_strand_id
1 'polypeptide(L)'
;IHRLPVGAVPHHENMYAFKAVALHRAANYGYTKLLWLDSSIYAIKRLSAIWDNIDRDGYYFVDNGFNLAQTASNRLLNAFGISRDSAEQVPEITTCCFGLDIGTERGLAVLNQFVFAANQGLFNGNRVHDPADSEDPRFLFCRHDQSALSLIADLFHMKPNGRYGELLAYRHDVNGEMIPMPESVCAVNWGHVE
;
A
#
# COMPACT_ATOMS: atom_id res chain seq x y z
N ILE A 1 -5.78 6.34 -26.56
CA ILE A 1 -6.37 6.93 -25.33
C ILE A 1 -6.85 5.77 -24.49
N HIS A 2 -6.13 5.47 -23.44
CA HIS A 2 -6.53 4.45 -22.51
C HIS A 2 -7.67 5.00 -21.64
N ARG A 3 -8.87 4.48 -21.84
CA ARG A 3 -10.00 4.77 -20.94
C ARG A 3 -9.72 4.11 -19.60
N LEU A 4 -9.88 4.87 -18.52
CA LEU A 4 -9.85 4.29 -17.17
C LEU A 4 -10.91 3.18 -17.06
N PRO A 5 -10.65 2.12 -16.28
CA PRO A 5 -11.67 1.11 -15.99
C PRO A 5 -12.96 1.74 -15.45
N VAL A 6 -14.09 1.10 -15.67
CA VAL A 6 -15.36 1.54 -15.09
C VAL A 6 -15.23 1.62 -13.58
N GLY A 7 -15.56 2.76 -12.99
CA GLY A 7 -15.41 3.06 -11.56
C GLY A 7 -14.06 3.68 -11.17
N ALA A 8 -13.05 3.69 -12.06
CA ALA A 8 -11.82 4.42 -11.81
C ALA A 8 -11.97 5.88 -12.22
N VAL A 9 -11.57 6.78 -11.35
CA VAL A 9 -11.51 8.22 -11.61
C VAL A 9 -10.05 8.66 -11.83
N PRO A 10 -9.81 9.81 -12.47
CA PRO A 10 -8.47 10.36 -12.61
C PRO A 10 -7.76 10.52 -11.27
N HIS A 11 -6.44 10.33 -11.26
CA HIS A 11 -5.63 10.36 -10.03
C HIS A 11 -5.77 11.66 -9.23
N HIS A 12 -5.95 12.80 -9.89
CA HIS A 12 -6.13 14.10 -9.23
C HIS A 12 -7.51 14.27 -8.57
N GLU A 13 -8.51 13.45 -8.93
CA GLU A 13 -9.84 13.46 -8.32
C GLU A 13 -9.91 12.52 -7.11
N ASN A 14 -9.22 11.37 -7.21
CA ASN A 14 -9.15 10.40 -6.11
C ASN A 14 -7.81 9.65 -6.20
N MET A 15 -6.87 10.08 -5.36
CA MET A 15 -5.49 9.62 -5.41
C MET A 15 -5.38 8.11 -5.21
N TYR A 16 -4.72 7.41 -6.13
CA TYR A 16 -4.46 5.96 -6.10
C TYR A 16 -5.69 5.05 -6.07
N ALA A 17 -6.92 5.56 -6.17
CA ALA A 17 -8.14 4.75 -6.18
C ALA A 17 -8.16 3.70 -7.30
N PHE A 18 -7.46 3.95 -8.42
CA PHE A 18 -7.31 3.01 -9.51
C PHE A 18 -6.73 1.65 -9.07
N LYS A 19 -5.90 1.61 -8.01
CA LYS A 19 -5.36 0.35 -7.46
C LYS A 19 -6.49 -0.53 -6.93
N ALA A 20 -7.37 0.04 -6.08
CA ALA A 20 -8.51 -0.67 -5.54
C ALA A 20 -9.46 -1.18 -6.65
N VAL A 21 -9.72 -0.35 -7.67
CA VAL A 21 -10.53 -0.73 -8.83
C VAL A 21 -9.90 -1.88 -9.62
N ALA A 22 -8.58 -1.82 -9.87
CA ALA A 22 -7.88 -2.85 -10.61
C ALA A 22 -7.88 -4.21 -9.86
N LEU A 23 -7.62 -4.19 -8.55
CA LEU A 23 -7.65 -5.39 -7.71
C LEU A 23 -9.06 -5.99 -7.63
N HIS A 24 -10.09 -5.15 -7.43
CA HIS A 24 -11.48 -5.60 -7.43
C HIS A 24 -11.89 -6.24 -8.77
N ARG A 25 -11.43 -5.67 -9.90
CA ARG A 25 -11.68 -6.29 -11.22
C ARG A 25 -10.99 -7.63 -11.37
N ALA A 26 -9.74 -7.78 -10.90
CA ALA A 26 -9.04 -9.05 -10.90
C ALA A 26 -9.82 -10.11 -10.09
N ALA A 27 -10.34 -9.74 -8.93
CA ALA A 27 -11.21 -10.59 -8.13
C ALA A 27 -12.47 -11.02 -8.91
N ASN A 28 -13.12 -10.10 -9.63
CA ASN A 28 -14.30 -10.38 -10.44
C ASN A 28 -13.99 -11.27 -11.67
N TYR A 29 -12.74 -11.37 -12.11
CA TYR A 29 -12.29 -12.35 -13.10
C TYR A 29 -11.99 -13.73 -12.52
N GLY A 30 -12.19 -13.93 -11.21
CA GLY A 30 -12.01 -15.20 -10.53
C GLY A 30 -10.60 -15.45 -10.00
N TYR A 31 -9.71 -14.45 -10.03
CA TYR A 31 -8.41 -14.59 -9.37
C TYR A 31 -8.59 -14.54 -7.85
N THR A 32 -7.99 -15.48 -7.15
CA THR A 32 -8.06 -15.60 -5.70
C THR A 32 -6.81 -15.11 -4.99
N LYS A 33 -5.68 -14.98 -5.70
CA LYS A 33 -4.44 -14.42 -5.18
C LYS A 33 -4.03 -13.23 -6.04
N LEU A 34 -3.82 -12.10 -5.39
CA LEU A 34 -3.52 -10.83 -6.04
C LEU A 34 -2.15 -10.34 -5.58
N LEU A 35 -1.32 -9.93 -6.52
CA LEU A 35 -0.08 -9.21 -6.27
C LEU A 35 -0.11 -7.89 -7.02
N TRP A 36 -0.04 -6.78 -6.29
CA TRP A 36 0.11 -5.45 -6.85
C TRP A 36 1.59 -5.09 -6.94
N LEU A 37 1.99 -4.60 -8.10
CA LEU A 37 3.29 -3.97 -8.33
C LEU A 37 3.06 -2.63 -9.03
N ASP A 38 3.57 -1.54 -8.45
CA ASP A 38 3.55 -0.23 -9.11
C ASP A 38 4.43 -0.27 -10.37
N SER A 39 4.18 0.61 -11.33
CA SER A 39 4.94 0.69 -12.59
C SER A 39 6.43 1.03 -12.39
N SER A 40 6.80 1.52 -11.20
CA SER A 40 8.19 1.76 -10.81
C SER A 40 8.91 0.51 -10.30
N ILE A 41 8.20 -0.62 -10.18
CA ILE A 41 8.77 -1.88 -9.69
C ILE A 41 9.02 -2.83 -10.86
N TYR A 42 10.17 -3.46 -10.85
CA TYR A 42 10.51 -4.53 -11.79
C TYR A 42 11.04 -5.76 -11.04
N ALA A 43 10.71 -6.93 -11.56
CA ALA A 43 11.20 -8.18 -11.04
C ALA A 43 12.66 -8.38 -11.49
N ILE A 44 13.55 -8.69 -10.56
CA ILE A 44 14.96 -9.02 -10.80
C ILE A 44 15.24 -10.51 -10.67
N LYS A 45 14.32 -11.24 -10.02
CA LYS A 45 14.30 -12.70 -9.89
C LYS A 45 12.86 -13.21 -10.01
N ARG A 46 12.68 -14.52 -9.94
CA ARG A 46 11.34 -15.13 -9.83
C ARG A 46 10.64 -14.64 -8.56
N LEU A 47 9.35 -14.35 -8.67
CA LEU A 47 8.54 -13.84 -7.55
C LEU A 47 8.05 -14.96 -6.60
N SER A 48 8.57 -16.18 -6.72
CA SER A 48 8.14 -17.32 -5.91
C SER A 48 8.18 -17.01 -4.41
N ALA A 49 9.24 -16.37 -3.92
CA ALA A 49 9.34 -16.02 -2.50
C ALA A 49 8.23 -15.07 -2.01
N ILE A 50 7.69 -14.19 -2.87
CA ILE A 50 6.53 -13.36 -2.54
C ILE A 50 5.27 -14.23 -2.50
N TRP A 51 5.08 -15.10 -3.50
CA TRP A 51 3.95 -16.00 -3.54
C TRP A 51 3.95 -17.00 -2.37
N ASP A 52 5.13 -17.49 -1.95
CA ASP A 52 5.27 -18.36 -0.78
C ASP A 52 4.81 -17.66 0.52
N ASN A 53 5.05 -16.34 0.66
CA ASN A 53 4.52 -15.55 1.77
C ASN A 53 3.00 -15.46 1.71
N ILE A 54 2.43 -15.17 0.52
CA ILE A 54 0.98 -15.11 0.33
C ILE A 54 0.33 -16.46 0.62
N ASP A 55 0.96 -17.56 0.22
CA ASP A 55 0.46 -18.92 0.45
C ASP A 55 0.50 -19.31 1.93
N ARG A 56 1.54 -18.90 2.66
CA ARG A 56 1.73 -19.21 4.07
C ARG A 56 0.85 -18.35 4.99
N ASP A 57 0.84 -17.03 4.75
CA ASP A 57 0.28 -16.04 5.69
C ASP A 57 -1.08 -15.50 5.23
N GLY A 58 -1.44 -15.71 3.94
CA GLY A 58 -2.60 -15.12 3.28
C GLY A 58 -2.34 -13.74 2.71
N TYR A 59 -1.13 -13.19 2.86
CA TYR A 59 -0.74 -11.86 2.37
C TYR A 59 0.78 -11.69 2.32
N TYR A 60 1.21 -10.60 1.64
CA TYR A 60 2.57 -10.08 1.70
C TYR A 60 2.51 -8.56 1.84
N PHE A 61 2.97 -8.05 2.98
CA PHE A 61 3.00 -6.63 3.32
C PHE A 61 4.38 -6.21 3.77
N VAL A 62 4.91 -5.13 3.20
CA VAL A 62 6.24 -4.60 3.49
C VAL A 62 6.12 -3.38 4.38
N ASP A 63 6.76 -3.43 5.55
CA ASP A 63 6.92 -2.28 6.45
C ASP A 63 7.79 -1.21 5.79
N ASN A 64 7.34 0.04 5.77
CA ASN A 64 8.07 1.15 5.19
C ASN A 64 8.76 2.05 6.23
N GLY A 65 8.70 1.69 7.51
CA GLY A 65 9.39 2.38 8.60
C GLY A 65 8.65 3.59 9.19
N PHE A 66 7.43 3.91 8.71
CA PHE A 66 6.53 4.90 9.31
C PHE A 66 5.45 4.21 10.16
N ASN A 67 4.69 5.02 10.91
CA ASN A 67 3.44 4.61 11.53
C ASN A 67 2.28 5.52 11.11
N LEU A 68 1.06 5.11 11.38
CA LEU A 68 -0.12 5.86 10.94
C LEU A 68 -0.33 7.19 11.65
N ALA A 69 0.26 7.41 12.84
CA ALA A 69 0.24 8.74 13.46
C ALA A 69 1.01 9.77 12.61
N GLN A 70 2.00 9.31 11.85
CA GLN A 70 2.83 10.14 10.98
C GLN A 70 2.22 10.37 9.59
N THR A 71 1.37 9.46 9.09
CA THR A 71 1.03 9.42 7.66
C THR A 71 -0.46 9.39 7.35
N ALA A 72 -1.33 9.17 8.34
CA ALA A 72 -2.76 9.12 8.12
C ALA A 72 -3.42 10.48 8.38
N SER A 73 -4.28 10.94 7.47
CA SER A 73 -5.10 12.13 7.69
C SER A 73 -6.13 11.90 8.79
N ASN A 74 -6.57 12.97 9.46
CA ASN A 74 -7.68 12.90 10.42
C ASN A 74 -8.96 12.37 9.78
N ARG A 75 -9.19 12.68 8.50
CA ARG A 75 -10.33 12.14 7.73
C ARG A 75 -10.32 10.61 7.69
N LEU A 76 -9.16 10.01 7.40
CA LEU A 76 -9.02 8.54 7.36
C LEU A 76 -9.22 7.94 8.76
N LEU A 77 -8.52 8.47 9.77
CA LEU A 77 -8.62 7.95 11.14
C LEU A 77 -10.05 8.04 11.69
N ASN A 78 -10.72 9.17 11.50
CA ASN A 78 -12.09 9.38 11.95
C ASN A 78 -13.09 8.44 11.25
N ALA A 79 -12.90 8.17 9.95
CA ALA A 79 -13.77 7.27 9.21
C ALA A 79 -13.78 5.83 9.76
N PHE A 80 -12.67 5.42 10.38
CA PHE A 80 -12.54 4.11 11.02
C PHE A 80 -12.60 4.14 12.56
N GLY A 81 -12.84 5.31 13.16
CA GLY A 81 -12.95 5.48 14.60
C GLY A 81 -11.63 5.23 15.37
N ILE A 82 -10.49 5.48 14.73
CA ILE A 82 -9.15 5.26 15.30
C ILE A 82 -8.60 6.58 15.81
N SER A 83 -8.13 6.59 17.07
CA SER A 83 -7.43 7.75 17.61
C SER A 83 -5.99 7.87 17.06
N ARG A 84 -5.43 9.09 17.07
CA ARG A 84 -4.03 9.31 16.68
C ARG A 84 -3.06 8.51 17.57
N ASP A 85 -3.36 8.37 18.86
CA ASP A 85 -2.54 7.60 19.80
C ASP A 85 -2.57 6.10 19.46
N SER A 86 -3.73 5.57 19.08
CA SER A 86 -3.82 4.17 18.59
C SER A 86 -3.10 4.00 17.25
N ALA A 87 -3.18 4.99 16.37
CA ALA A 87 -2.52 4.99 15.07
C ALA A 87 -0.98 4.96 15.17
N GLU A 88 -0.40 5.43 16.28
CA GLU A 88 1.04 5.38 16.53
C GLU A 88 1.57 3.93 16.65
N GLN A 89 0.73 3.00 17.04
CA GLN A 89 1.07 1.58 17.18
C GLN A 89 0.88 0.78 15.88
N VAL A 90 0.37 1.43 14.82
CA VAL A 90 0.11 0.76 13.54
C VAL A 90 1.24 1.07 12.57
N PRO A 91 2.08 0.06 12.21
CA PRO A 91 3.12 0.25 11.22
C PRO A 91 2.51 0.53 9.85
N GLU A 92 3.12 1.41 9.08
CA GLU A 92 2.69 1.68 7.73
C GLU A 92 3.25 0.64 6.74
N ILE A 93 2.36 0.13 5.89
CA ILE A 93 2.65 -0.81 4.81
C ILE A 93 2.88 -0.01 3.52
N THR A 94 3.90 -0.36 2.74
CA THR A 94 4.01 0.19 1.39
C THR A 94 3.00 -0.44 0.45
N THR A 95 2.32 0.38 -0.37
CA THR A 95 1.41 -0.10 -1.42
C THR A 95 2.03 -0.12 -2.81
N CYS A 96 3.32 0.11 -2.94
CA CYS A 96 4.00 -0.09 -4.22
C CYS A 96 4.18 -1.58 -4.57
N CYS A 97 4.28 -2.45 -3.53
CA CYS A 97 4.33 -3.90 -3.68
C CYS A 97 3.59 -4.54 -2.50
N PHE A 98 2.48 -5.20 -2.77
CA PHE A 98 1.75 -5.95 -1.74
C PHE A 98 0.92 -7.09 -2.36
N GLY A 99 0.67 -8.11 -1.57
CA GLY A 99 -0.11 -9.28 -1.99
C GLY A 99 -1.22 -9.66 -1.03
N LEU A 100 -2.31 -10.23 -1.56
CA LEU A 100 -3.46 -10.72 -0.81
C LEU A 100 -3.95 -12.05 -1.37
N ASP A 101 -4.24 -13.01 -0.50
CA ASP A 101 -5.07 -14.17 -0.81
C ASP A 101 -6.54 -13.86 -0.48
N ILE A 102 -7.27 -13.42 -1.49
CA ILE A 102 -8.71 -13.11 -1.39
C ILE A 102 -9.60 -14.36 -1.49
N GLY A 103 -9.03 -15.55 -1.65
CA GLY A 103 -9.71 -16.82 -1.44
C GLY A 103 -9.98 -17.08 0.04
N THR A 104 -9.33 -16.35 0.94
CA THR A 104 -9.60 -16.36 2.39
C THR A 104 -10.63 -15.29 2.75
N GLU A 105 -11.46 -15.56 3.78
CA GLU A 105 -12.43 -14.59 4.28
C GLU A 105 -11.75 -13.27 4.70
N ARG A 106 -10.62 -13.36 5.39
CA ARG A 106 -9.86 -12.20 5.86
C ARG A 106 -9.28 -11.37 4.72
N GLY A 107 -8.66 -12.01 3.73
CA GLY A 107 -8.10 -11.31 2.57
C GLY A 107 -9.18 -10.65 1.72
N LEU A 108 -10.33 -11.31 1.54
CA LEU A 108 -11.49 -10.72 0.85
C LEU A 108 -12.05 -9.52 1.60
N ALA A 109 -12.14 -9.60 2.94
CA ALA A 109 -12.60 -8.48 3.77
C ALA A 109 -11.67 -7.28 3.66
N VAL A 110 -10.35 -7.48 3.69
CA VAL A 110 -9.35 -6.41 3.47
C VAL A 110 -9.55 -5.75 2.10
N LEU A 111 -9.69 -6.54 1.02
CA LEU A 111 -9.93 -5.99 -0.32
C LEU A 111 -11.21 -5.16 -0.36
N ASN A 112 -12.31 -5.66 0.21
CA ASN A 112 -13.59 -4.96 0.22
C ASN A 112 -13.50 -3.63 0.98
N GLN A 113 -12.82 -3.59 2.14
CA GLN A 113 -12.62 -2.36 2.89
C GLN A 113 -11.69 -1.39 2.16
N PHE A 114 -10.68 -1.87 1.45
CA PHE A 114 -9.79 -1.04 0.63
C PHE A 114 -10.55 -0.39 -0.53
N VAL A 115 -11.43 -1.15 -1.20
CA VAL A 115 -12.33 -0.63 -2.24
C VAL A 115 -13.33 0.38 -1.65
N PHE A 116 -13.90 0.09 -0.48
CA PHE A 116 -14.78 1.03 0.23
C PHE A 116 -14.04 2.34 0.53
N ALA A 117 -12.85 2.30 1.13
CA ALA A 117 -12.06 3.48 1.45
C ALA A 117 -11.73 4.31 0.20
N ALA A 118 -11.37 3.66 -0.92
CA ALA A 118 -11.17 4.32 -2.20
C ALA A 118 -12.43 5.04 -2.67
N ASN A 119 -13.58 4.37 -2.65
CA ASN A 119 -14.86 4.94 -3.08
C ASN A 119 -15.34 6.11 -2.20
N GLN A 120 -14.97 6.13 -0.93
CA GLN A 120 -15.23 7.24 0.00
C GLN A 120 -14.22 8.39 -0.13
N GLY A 121 -13.24 8.29 -1.02
CA GLY A 121 -12.16 9.28 -1.18
C GLY A 121 -11.26 9.38 0.04
N LEU A 122 -11.12 8.32 0.84
CA LEU A 122 -10.29 8.31 2.05
C LEU A 122 -8.79 8.25 1.74
N PHE A 123 -8.41 8.06 0.48
CA PHE A 123 -7.04 8.15 0.02
C PHE A 123 -6.58 9.60 -0.20
N ASN A 124 -7.51 10.57 -0.24
CA ASN A 124 -7.16 11.95 -0.54
C ASN A 124 -6.48 12.64 0.66
N GLY A 125 -5.54 13.52 0.35
CA GLY A 125 -4.75 14.32 1.28
C GLY A 125 -3.52 14.90 0.59
N ASN A 126 -2.67 15.62 1.33
CA ASN A 126 -1.49 16.28 0.80
C ASN A 126 -0.21 15.48 1.05
N ARG A 127 0.68 15.43 0.06
CA ARG A 127 1.98 14.74 0.16
C ARG A 127 3.01 15.51 0.99
N VAL A 128 2.71 16.73 1.33
CA VAL A 128 3.47 17.55 2.27
C VAL A 128 2.61 17.81 3.49
N HIS A 129 3.23 18.19 4.60
CA HIS A 129 2.49 18.55 5.80
C HIS A 129 1.44 19.62 5.47
N ASP A 130 0.18 19.32 5.82
CA ASP A 130 -0.93 20.25 5.67
C ASP A 130 -1.82 20.19 6.92
N PRO A 131 -2.01 21.32 7.65
CA PRO A 131 -2.91 21.35 8.79
C PRO A 131 -4.35 20.96 8.49
N ALA A 132 -4.79 21.09 7.23
CA ALA A 132 -6.11 20.61 6.79
C ALA A 132 -6.25 19.10 6.89
N ASP A 133 -5.16 18.35 6.74
CA ASP A 133 -5.13 16.90 6.92
C ASP A 133 -4.97 16.51 8.39
N SER A 134 -4.13 17.22 9.16
CA SER A 134 -3.99 17.07 10.61
C SER A 134 -3.13 18.17 11.22
N GLU A 135 -3.56 18.71 12.38
CA GLU A 135 -2.78 19.64 13.22
C GLU A 135 -1.91 18.91 14.28
N ASP A 136 -1.99 17.59 14.37
CA ASP A 136 -1.20 16.81 15.34
C ASP A 136 0.30 16.93 14.99
N PRO A 137 1.18 17.27 15.95
CA PRO A 137 2.61 17.46 15.69
C PRO A 137 3.35 16.21 15.22
N ARG A 138 2.79 15.02 15.39
CA ARG A 138 3.34 13.76 14.89
C ARG A 138 3.06 13.57 13.40
N PHE A 139 2.03 14.23 12.84
CA PHE A 139 1.66 14.10 11.44
C PHE A 139 2.70 14.78 10.55
N LEU A 140 3.22 14.04 9.58
CA LEU A 140 4.25 14.53 8.65
C LEU A 140 3.67 14.86 7.27
N PHE A 141 2.89 13.93 6.71
CA PHE A 141 2.28 14.05 5.37
C PHE A 141 1.28 12.91 5.14
N CYS A 142 0.39 13.07 4.18
CA CYS A 142 -0.54 12.01 3.81
C CYS A 142 0.12 11.00 2.84
N ARG A 143 -0.04 9.70 3.14
CA ARG A 143 0.46 8.59 2.30
C ARG A 143 -0.67 7.86 1.57
N HIS A 144 -1.87 8.46 1.53
CA HIS A 144 -2.96 8.05 0.66
C HIS A 144 -3.41 6.59 0.85
N ASP A 145 -3.32 5.79 -0.22
CA ASP A 145 -3.66 4.38 -0.25
C ASP A 145 -2.81 3.53 0.71
N GLN A 146 -1.56 3.94 0.99
CA GLN A 146 -0.69 3.23 1.95
C GLN A 146 -1.25 3.32 3.38
N SER A 147 -1.58 4.53 3.84
CA SER A 147 -2.15 4.71 5.17
C SER A 147 -3.51 4.00 5.30
N ALA A 148 -4.31 4.01 4.24
CA ALA A 148 -5.61 3.32 4.22
C ALA A 148 -5.43 1.79 4.29
N LEU A 149 -4.55 1.20 3.46
CA LEU A 149 -4.29 -0.24 3.51
C LEU A 149 -3.72 -0.67 4.85
N SER A 150 -2.79 0.12 5.41
CA SER A 150 -2.16 -0.18 6.69
C SER A 150 -3.16 -0.22 7.84
N LEU A 151 -4.06 0.77 7.90
CA LEU A 151 -5.12 0.82 8.89
C LEU A 151 -6.08 -0.36 8.74
N ILE A 152 -6.51 -0.65 7.50
CA ILE A 152 -7.41 -1.77 7.22
C ILE A 152 -6.73 -3.10 7.59
N ALA A 153 -5.47 -3.30 7.19
CA ALA A 153 -4.73 -4.51 7.53
C ALA A 153 -4.63 -4.72 9.05
N ASP A 154 -4.37 -3.65 9.80
CA ASP A 154 -4.31 -3.71 11.28
C ASP A 154 -5.64 -4.10 11.90
N LEU A 155 -6.77 -3.58 11.42
CA LEU A 155 -8.12 -3.97 11.86
C LEU A 155 -8.42 -5.45 11.65
N PHE A 156 -7.80 -6.08 10.65
CA PHE A 156 -7.89 -7.51 10.39
C PHE A 156 -6.70 -8.31 10.95
N HIS A 157 -5.89 -7.71 11.83
CA HIS A 157 -4.73 -8.34 12.49
C HIS A 157 -3.70 -8.90 11.49
N MET A 158 -3.50 -8.20 10.37
CA MET A 158 -2.49 -8.50 9.36
C MET A 158 -1.30 -7.54 9.53
N LYS A 159 -0.29 -7.96 10.24
CA LYS A 159 0.92 -7.16 10.46
C LYS A 159 1.89 -7.30 9.27
N PRO A 160 2.75 -6.31 8.99
CA PRO A 160 3.80 -6.48 7.98
C PRO A 160 4.61 -7.76 8.22
N ASN A 161 4.83 -8.53 7.16
CA ASN A 161 5.61 -9.78 7.15
C ASN A 161 6.84 -9.70 6.23
N GLY A 162 7.20 -8.50 5.77
CA GLY A 162 8.40 -8.18 5.02
C GLY A 162 8.90 -6.77 5.34
N ARG A 163 10.16 -6.51 5.00
CA ARG A 163 10.82 -5.20 5.14
C ARG A 163 11.55 -4.82 3.86
N TYR A 164 11.79 -3.52 3.67
CA TYR A 164 12.69 -3.08 2.61
C TYR A 164 14.10 -3.65 2.81
N GLY A 165 14.72 -4.03 1.68
CA GLY A 165 16.03 -4.70 1.68
C GLY A 165 15.94 -6.24 1.72
N GLU A 166 14.76 -6.80 1.99
CA GLU A 166 14.48 -8.23 1.88
C GLU A 166 14.03 -8.57 0.44
N LEU A 167 12.78 -8.99 0.25
CA LEU A 167 12.26 -9.35 -1.10
C LEU A 167 12.03 -8.13 -1.98
N LEU A 168 11.73 -6.97 -1.40
CA LEU A 168 11.59 -5.68 -2.06
C LEU A 168 12.68 -4.73 -1.59
N ALA A 169 13.44 -4.14 -2.52
CA ALA A 169 14.47 -3.15 -2.20
C ALA A 169 14.39 -1.94 -3.13
N TYR A 170 14.99 -0.83 -2.71
CA TYR A 170 15.29 0.28 -3.60
C TYR A 170 16.53 -0.02 -4.42
N ARG A 171 16.49 0.29 -5.72
CA ARG A 171 17.61 0.11 -6.64
C ARG A 171 18.79 1.03 -6.31
N HIS A 172 18.47 2.26 -5.93
CA HIS A 172 19.46 3.31 -5.64
C HIS A 172 19.14 3.96 -4.30
N ASP A 173 20.18 4.47 -3.65
CA ASP A 173 20.05 5.32 -2.48
C ASP A 173 19.62 6.75 -2.86
N VAL A 174 19.57 7.65 -1.86
CA VAL A 174 19.22 9.07 -2.07
C VAL A 174 20.22 9.84 -2.93
N ASN A 175 21.45 9.33 -3.11
CA ASN A 175 22.51 9.93 -3.92
C ASN A 175 22.56 9.30 -5.33
N GLY A 176 21.71 8.31 -5.62
CA GLY A 176 21.70 7.58 -6.88
C GLY A 176 22.69 6.42 -6.94
N GLU A 177 23.33 6.05 -5.82
CA GLU A 177 24.24 4.89 -5.77
C GLU A 177 23.46 3.58 -5.69
N MET A 178 23.93 2.56 -6.42
CA MET A 178 23.28 1.25 -6.42
C MET A 178 23.37 0.55 -5.06
N ILE A 179 22.21 0.14 -4.54
CA ILE A 179 22.11 -0.62 -3.29
C ILE A 179 22.30 -2.11 -3.58
N PRO A 180 23.21 -2.82 -2.88
CA PRO A 180 23.31 -4.28 -2.96
C PRO A 180 22.00 -4.95 -2.49
N MET A 181 21.46 -5.88 -3.29
CA MET A 181 20.17 -6.52 -3.04
C MET A 181 20.25 -8.04 -3.22
N PRO A 182 21.05 -8.77 -2.41
CA PRO A 182 21.30 -10.19 -2.63
C PRO A 182 20.04 -11.05 -2.53
N GLU A 183 19.13 -10.74 -1.62
CA GLU A 183 17.89 -11.49 -1.37
C GLU A 183 16.68 -10.95 -2.13
N SER A 184 16.75 -9.72 -2.65
CA SER A 184 15.60 -9.07 -3.27
C SER A 184 15.19 -9.75 -4.58
N VAL A 185 13.88 -9.86 -4.79
CA VAL A 185 13.27 -10.36 -6.02
C VAL A 185 12.63 -9.26 -6.83
N CYS A 186 12.34 -8.11 -6.19
CA CYS A 186 11.82 -6.90 -6.81
C CYS A 186 12.68 -5.69 -6.44
N ALA A 187 12.82 -4.76 -7.36
CA ALA A 187 13.47 -3.47 -7.12
C ALA A 187 12.56 -2.30 -7.50
N VAL A 188 12.56 -1.27 -6.63
CA VAL A 188 11.93 0.03 -6.90
C VAL A 188 12.93 0.93 -7.61
N ASN A 189 12.55 1.45 -8.78
CA ASN A 189 13.32 2.46 -9.50
C ASN A 189 12.66 3.84 -9.31
N TRP A 190 13.35 4.75 -8.64
CA TRP A 190 12.87 6.11 -8.34
C TRP A 190 13.02 7.09 -9.52
N GLY A 191 12.87 6.61 -10.74
CA GLY A 191 12.89 7.48 -11.92
C GLY A 191 14.29 7.91 -12.39
N HIS A 192 15.34 7.31 -11.86
CA HIS A 192 16.66 7.34 -12.47
C HIS A 192 16.62 6.41 -13.69
N VAL A 193 16.19 6.95 -14.83
CA VAL A 193 16.32 6.27 -16.12
C VAL A 193 17.71 6.65 -16.63
N GLU A 194 18.60 5.69 -16.73
CA GLU A 194 19.82 5.84 -17.53
C GLU A 194 19.45 5.97 -19.00
#